data_b4f218a90caa7a7ad339706c2b11e64a
#
_entry.id   b4f218a90caa7a7ad339706c2b11e64a
#
_cell.length_a   1.000
_cell.length_b   1.000
_cell.length_c   1.000
_cell.angle_alpha   90.00
_cell.angle_beta   90.00
_cell.angle_gamma   90.00
#
_symmetry.space_group_name_H-M   'P 1'
#
loop_
_entity.id
_entity.type
_entity.pdbx_description
1 polymer ?
#
loop_
_entity_poly.entity_id
_entity_poly.type
_entity_poly.pdbx_seq_one_letter_code
_entity_poly.pdbx_strand_id
1 'polypeptide(L)'
;MTSDYFAHESSYVDEGAQIGRGTKIWHFCHVMPGAVIGERCNLGQNVVVMPGTRIGNNVKIQNNVSIYEGVILEDDVFCGPSCVFTNVINPRSHVNRKAEYLETRVGRGATIGANATVVCGHSLGEFCFVGAGAVVAGDVPAYGLVVGVPARRVGWMCRCGIRLAGAEGAWICPECGATYREAHGALAPVDRHE
;
A
#
# COMPACT_ATOMS: atom_id res chain seq x y z
N MET A 1 -24.84 -17.03 -11.65
CA MET A 1 -23.65 -17.45 -10.89
C MET A 1 -23.47 -16.49 -9.76
N THR A 2 -23.52 -16.97 -8.50
CA THR A 2 -23.24 -16.12 -7.35
C THR A 2 -21.76 -15.74 -7.40
N SER A 3 -21.46 -14.45 -7.40
CA SER A 3 -20.07 -13.97 -7.35
C SER A 3 -19.42 -14.44 -6.04
N ASP A 4 -18.17 -14.91 -6.10
CA ASP A 4 -17.42 -15.34 -4.91
C ASP A 4 -16.96 -14.16 -4.02
N TYR A 5 -17.35 -12.94 -4.36
CA TYR A 5 -17.06 -11.70 -3.64
C TYR A 5 -18.34 -10.91 -3.35
N PHE A 6 -18.28 -10.00 -2.39
CA PHE A 6 -19.36 -9.06 -2.08
C PHE A 6 -19.09 -7.69 -2.69
N ALA A 7 -20.06 -7.12 -3.41
CA ALA A 7 -20.08 -5.72 -3.77
C ALA A 7 -21.42 -5.09 -3.36
N HIS A 8 -21.34 -3.94 -2.65
CA HIS A 8 -22.54 -3.18 -2.29
C HIS A 8 -23.24 -2.66 -3.57
N GLU A 9 -24.55 -2.63 -3.58
CA GLU A 9 -25.38 -2.25 -4.73
C GLU A 9 -25.08 -0.85 -5.32
N SER A 10 -24.54 0.06 -4.49
CA SER A 10 -24.12 1.40 -4.93
C SER A 10 -22.74 1.42 -5.60
N SER A 11 -22.06 0.28 -5.73
CA SER A 11 -20.73 0.19 -6.31
C SER A 11 -20.78 -0.35 -7.73
N TYR A 12 -19.85 0.12 -8.56
CA TYR A 12 -19.69 -0.33 -9.93
C TYR A 12 -18.47 -1.24 -10.04
N VAL A 13 -18.66 -2.43 -10.57
CA VAL A 13 -17.61 -3.37 -10.96
C VAL A 13 -17.78 -3.58 -12.46
N ASP A 14 -16.87 -3.00 -13.23
CA ASP A 14 -16.97 -3.05 -14.68
C ASP A 14 -16.58 -4.43 -15.22
N GLU A 15 -17.12 -4.76 -16.38
CA GLU A 15 -16.77 -5.98 -17.10
C GLU A 15 -15.25 -6.02 -17.39
N GLY A 16 -14.62 -7.18 -17.17
CA GLY A 16 -13.17 -7.36 -17.32
C GLY A 16 -12.36 -7.07 -16.06
N ALA A 17 -12.97 -6.60 -14.96
CA ALA A 17 -12.33 -6.60 -13.64
C ALA A 17 -12.29 -8.03 -13.08
N GLN A 18 -11.17 -8.39 -12.42
CA GLN A 18 -11.00 -9.68 -11.79
C GLN A 18 -10.95 -9.50 -10.27
N ILE A 19 -11.82 -10.19 -9.53
CA ILE A 19 -11.94 -10.05 -8.08
C ILE A 19 -11.91 -11.41 -7.44
N GLY A 20 -10.97 -11.60 -6.51
CA GLY A 20 -10.76 -12.84 -5.79
C GLY A 20 -11.85 -13.09 -4.72
N ARG A 21 -11.94 -14.38 -4.35
CA ARG A 21 -12.94 -14.88 -3.41
C ARG A 21 -12.86 -14.20 -2.04
N GLY A 22 -14.01 -13.90 -1.48
CA GLY A 22 -14.14 -13.34 -0.13
C GLY A 22 -13.78 -11.86 -0.03
N THR A 23 -13.44 -11.21 -1.15
CA THR A 23 -13.22 -9.77 -1.20
C THR A 23 -14.53 -9.01 -0.99
N LYS A 24 -14.47 -7.89 -0.26
CA LYS A 24 -15.61 -7.03 0.05
C LYS A 24 -15.39 -5.64 -0.52
N ILE A 25 -16.35 -5.18 -1.30
CA ILE A 25 -16.38 -3.85 -1.92
C ILE A 25 -17.57 -3.09 -1.31
N TRP A 26 -17.27 -2.05 -0.57
CA TRP A 26 -18.29 -1.28 0.15
C TRP A 26 -18.90 -0.19 -0.73
N HIS A 27 -19.59 0.75 -0.12
CA HIS A 27 -20.44 1.75 -0.81
C HIS A 27 -19.65 2.65 -1.76
N PHE A 28 -20.25 2.97 -2.89
CA PHE A 28 -19.78 3.99 -3.85
C PHE A 28 -18.38 3.74 -4.40
N CYS A 29 -17.94 2.49 -4.46
CA CYS A 29 -16.68 2.12 -5.10
C CYS A 29 -16.83 1.99 -6.61
N HIS A 30 -15.71 2.16 -7.33
CA HIS A 30 -15.65 1.87 -8.75
C HIS A 30 -14.39 1.05 -9.05
N VAL A 31 -14.58 -0.18 -9.52
CA VAL A 31 -13.51 -1.06 -9.99
C VAL A 31 -13.57 -1.13 -11.51
N MET A 32 -12.55 -0.58 -12.16
CA MET A 32 -12.52 -0.41 -13.61
C MET A 32 -12.00 -1.65 -14.35
N PRO A 33 -12.23 -1.74 -15.69
CA PRO A 33 -11.83 -2.90 -16.49
C PRO A 33 -10.32 -3.17 -16.41
N GLY A 34 -9.92 -4.44 -16.36
CA GLY A 34 -8.51 -4.85 -16.31
C GLY A 34 -7.82 -4.68 -14.93
N ALA A 35 -8.53 -4.19 -13.92
CA ALA A 35 -8.07 -4.25 -12.55
C ALA A 35 -8.09 -5.70 -12.04
N VAL A 36 -7.04 -6.09 -11.31
CA VAL A 36 -6.93 -7.43 -10.68
C VAL A 36 -6.82 -7.26 -9.17
N ILE A 37 -7.78 -7.81 -8.44
CA ILE A 37 -7.86 -7.78 -6.97
C ILE A 37 -7.85 -9.21 -6.46
N GLY A 38 -6.95 -9.51 -5.54
CA GLY A 38 -6.81 -10.82 -4.92
C GLY A 38 -7.96 -11.18 -3.98
N GLU A 39 -7.75 -12.25 -3.21
CA GLU A 39 -8.72 -12.78 -2.27
C GLU A 39 -8.75 -12.03 -0.94
N ARG A 40 -9.91 -12.07 -0.25
CA ARG A 40 -10.11 -11.55 1.11
C ARG A 40 -9.71 -10.09 1.31
N CYS A 41 -9.73 -9.29 0.23
CA CYS A 41 -9.52 -7.86 0.31
C CYS A 41 -10.74 -7.14 0.91
N ASN A 42 -10.51 -5.93 1.41
CA ASN A 42 -11.58 -5.06 1.90
C ASN A 42 -11.38 -3.64 1.35
N LEU A 43 -12.27 -3.24 0.45
CA LEU A 43 -12.30 -1.90 -0.14
C LEU A 43 -13.36 -1.08 0.58
N GLY A 44 -12.92 -0.09 1.33
CA GLY A 44 -13.78 0.83 2.08
C GLY A 44 -14.61 1.71 1.14
N GLN A 45 -15.43 2.56 1.72
CA GLN A 45 -16.32 3.44 0.96
C GLN A 45 -15.55 4.39 0.05
N ASN A 46 -16.08 4.61 -1.17
CA ASN A 46 -15.54 5.57 -2.13
C ASN A 46 -14.10 5.26 -2.58
N VAL A 47 -13.80 3.98 -2.74
CA VAL A 47 -12.51 3.52 -3.31
C VAL A 47 -12.66 3.41 -4.83
N VAL A 48 -11.66 3.94 -5.55
CA VAL A 48 -11.55 3.79 -6.99
C VAL A 48 -10.34 2.94 -7.34
N VAL A 49 -10.52 1.93 -8.18
CA VAL A 49 -9.45 1.06 -8.69
C VAL A 49 -9.38 1.21 -10.20
N MET A 50 -8.30 1.83 -10.67
CA MET A 50 -8.09 2.16 -12.09
C MET A 50 -7.65 0.93 -12.90
N PRO A 51 -7.77 0.98 -14.24
CA PRO A 51 -7.31 -0.09 -15.12
C PRO A 51 -5.84 -0.44 -14.89
N GLY A 52 -5.49 -1.72 -15.07
CA GLY A 52 -4.11 -2.20 -15.01
C GLY A 52 -3.49 -2.28 -13.60
N THR A 53 -4.24 -1.90 -12.56
CA THR A 53 -3.79 -2.06 -11.17
C THR A 53 -3.75 -3.53 -10.77
N ARG A 54 -2.82 -3.86 -9.87
CA ARG A 54 -2.71 -5.19 -9.27
C ARG A 54 -2.72 -5.09 -7.76
N ILE A 55 -3.68 -5.74 -7.13
CA ILE A 55 -3.87 -5.78 -5.68
C ILE A 55 -3.79 -7.23 -5.26
N GLY A 56 -2.86 -7.56 -4.37
CA GLY A 56 -2.64 -8.88 -3.81
C GLY A 56 -3.78 -9.34 -2.89
N ASN A 57 -3.51 -10.35 -2.08
CA ASN A 57 -4.49 -10.93 -1.17
C ASN A 57 -4.53 -10.19 0.17
N ASN A 58 -5.67 -10.25 0.86
CA ASN A 58 -5.87 -9.69 2.20
C ASN A 58 -5.50 -8.20 2.34
N VAL A 59 -5.57 -7.45 1.24
CA VAL A 59 -5.30 -6.01 1.22
C VAL A 59 -6.48 -5.26 1.81
N LYS A 60 -6.21 -4.27 2.67
CA LYS A 60 -7.22 -3.39 3.25
C LYS A 60 -7.02 -1.97 2.75
N ILE A 61 -7.95 -1.50 1.94
CA ILE A 61 -7.98 -0.13 1.42
C ILE A 61 -9.10 0.59 2.15
N GLN A 62 -8.74 1.62 2.92
CA GLN A 62 -9.71 2.40 3.67
C GLN A 62 -10.45 3.40 2.79
N ASN A 63 -11.38 4.15 3.37
CA ASN A 63 -12.27 5.04 2.64
C ASN A 63 -11.52 6.14 1.88
N ASN A 64 -12.07 6.57 0.74
CA ASN A 64 -11.61 7.70 -0.08
C ASN A 64 -10.20 7.52 -0.64
N VAL A 65 -9.84 6.32 -1.05
CA VAL A 65 -8.54 6.03 -1.67
C VAL A 65 -8.74 5.71 -3.16
N SER A 66 -7.93 6.32 -4.01
CA SER A 66 -7.85 5.99 -5.43
C SER A 66 -6.55 5.25 -5.72
N ILE A 67 -6.67 4.04 -6.24
CA ILE A 67 -5.55 3.22 -6.70
C ILE A 67 -5.41 3.47 -8.20
N TYR A 68 -4.42 4.28 -8.58
CA TYR A 68 -4.19 4.69 -9.96
C TYR A 68 -3.48 3.62 -10.78
N GLU A 69 -3.58 3.75 -12.11
CA GLU A 69 -2.80 2.95 -13.06
C GLU A 69 -1.31 3.00 -12.72
N GLY A 70 -0.63 1.84 -12.76
CA GLY A 70 0.77 1.69 -12.37
C GLY A 70 1.00 1.42 -10.88
N VAL A 71 -0.04 1.41 -10.03
CA VAL A 71 0.09 1.02 -8.63
C VAL A 71 -0.07 -0.50 -8.48
N ILE A 72 0.91 -1.10 -7.80
CA ILE A 72 0.92 -2.52 -7.44
C ILE A 72 0.97 -2.63 -5.92
N LEU A 73 -0.05 -3.22 -5.32
CA LEU A 73 -0.09 -3.54 -3.90
C LEU A 73 0.13 -5.05 -3.72
N GLU A 74 1.15 -5.44 -3.00
CA GLU A 74 1.37 -6.85 -2.65
C GLU A 74 0.42 -7.31 -1.54
N ASP A 75 0.54 -8.58 -1.10
CA ASP A 75 -0.33 -9.15 -0.08
C ASP A 75 -0.23 -8.38 1.26
N ASP A 76 -1.29 -8.41 2.05
CA ASP A 76 -1.35 -7.88 3.40
C ASP A 76 -1.11 -6.35 3.52
N VAL A 77 -1.13 -5.60 2.43
CA VAL A 77 -0.95 -4.13 2.45
C VAL A 77 -2.15 -3.45 3.10
N PHE A 78 -1.87 -2.43 3.92
CA PHE A 78 -2.87 -1.55 4.51
C PHE A 78 -2.74 -0.13 3.96
N CYS A 79 -3.78 0.37 3.29
CA CYS A 79 -3.92 1.76 2.84
C CYS A 79 -4.86 2.51 3.80
N GLY A 80 -4.33 3.43 4.57
CA GLY A 80 -5.09 4.28 5.49
C GLY A 80 -6.07 5.21 4.77
N PRO A 81 -7.10 5.72 5.45
CA PRO A 81 -8.12 6.55 4.82
C PRO A 81 -7.52 7.80 4.18
N SER A 82 -8.01 8.10 2.99
CA SER A 82 -7.59 9.27 2.21
C SER A 82 -6.08 9.33 1.91
N CYS A 83 -5.36 8.22 1.96
CA CYS A 83 -4.01 8.20 1.42
C CYS A 83 -4.06 8.38 -0.11
N VAL A 84 -3.02 8.99 -0.67
CA VAL A 84 -2.98 9.41 -2.07
C VAL A 84 -1.81 8.76 -2.78
N PHE A 85 -2.08 8.19 -3.95
CA PHE A 85 -1.05 7.82 -4.92
C PHE A 85 -1.07 8.84 -6.06
N THR A 86 0.09 9.20 -6.60
CA THR A 86 0.19 9.91 -7.87
C THR A 86 0.60 8.93 -8.96
N ASN A 87 0.51 9.31 -10.23
CA ASN A 87 0.93 8.48 -11.36
C ASN A 87 1.82 9.22 -12.37
N VAL A 88 1.94 10.54 -12.25
CA VAL A 88 2.78 11.39 -13.09
C VAL A 88 3.42 12.49 -12.25
N ILE A 89 4.69 12.81 -12.54
CA ILE A 89 5.48 13.76 -11.73
C ILE A 89 5.08 15.21 -11.99
N ASN A 90 4.80 15.57 -13.23
CA ASN A 90 4.66 16.96 -13.68
C ASN A 90 3.39 17.16 -14.52
N PRO A 91 2.19 16.94 -13.96
CA PRO A 91 0.94 17.07 -14.71
C PRO A 91 0.73 18.51 -15.21
N ARG A 92 0.18 18.62 -16.43
CA ARG A 92 -0.34 19.85 -17.00
C ARG A 92 -1.60 19.53 -17.78
N SER A 93 -2.68 20.24 -17.52
CA SER A 93 -3.99 19.98 -18.12
C SER A 93 -3.97 19.96 -19.66
N HIS A 94 -3.18 20.84 -20.26
CA HIS A 94 -3.07 20.97 -21.73
C HIS A 94 -1.97 20.09 -22.37
N VAL A 95 -1.26 19.27 -21.58
CA VAL A 95 -0.22 18.35 -22.05
C VAL A 95 -0.61 16.92 -21.72
N ASN A 96 -0.79 16.09 -22.76
CA ASN A 96 -1.06 14.66 -22.54
C ASN A 96 0.24 13.93 -22.11
N ARG A 97 0.22 13.40 -20.89
CA ARG A 97 1.34 12.65 -20.28
C ARG A 97 0.97 11.21 -19.91
N LYS A 98 -0.05 10.64 -20.54
CA LYS A 98 -0.48 9.26 -20.23
C LYS A 98 0.62 8.22 -20.48
N ALA A 99 1.53 8.47 -21.41
CA ALA A 99 2.68 7.60 -21.67
C ALA A 99 3.82 7.75 -20.65
N GLU A 100 3.72 8.70 -19.72
CA GLU A 100 4.73 9.01 -18.71
C GLU A 100 4.32 8.53 -17.30
N TYR A 101 3.28 7.70 -17.19
CA TYR A 101 2.86 7.14 -15.89
C TYR A 101 3.96 6.25 -15.32
N LEU A 102 4.26 6.45 -14.04
CA LEU A 102 5.30 5.73 -13.33
C LEU A 102 4.68 4.72 -12.35
N GLU A 103 5.31 3.56 -12.30
CA GLU A 103 4.90 2.49 -11.38
C GLU A 103 5.21 2.87 -9.92
N THR A 104 4.34 2.44 -9.02
CA THR A 104 4.55 2.46 -7.57
C THR A 104 4.28 1.06 -7.03
N ARG A 105 5.32 0.41 -6.50
CA ARG A 105 5.18 -0.90 -5.87
C ARG A 105 5.16 -0.76 -4.36
N VAL A 106 4.14 -1.33 -3.74
CA VAL A 106 4.00 -1.40 -2.28
C VAL A 106 4.18 -2.84 -1.84
N GLY A 107 5.27 -3.10 -1.14
CA GLY A 107 5.67 -4.43 -0.70
C GLY A 107 4.72 -5.02 0.35
N ARG A 108 4.77 -6.34 0.47
CA ARG A 108 3.94 -7.14 1.35
C ARG A 108 3.90 -6.57 2.78
N GLY A 109 2.72 -6.52 3.36
CA GLY A 109 2.52 -6.10 4.75
C GLY A 109 2.82 -4.64 5.04
N ALA A 110 3.14 -3.82 4.02
CA ALA A 110 3.38 -2.40 4.21
C ALA A 110 2.11 -1.67 4.67
N THR A 111 2.30 -0.65 5.51
CA THR A 111 1.23 0.21 6.00
C THR A 111 1.44 1.64 5.52
N ILE A 112 0.41 2.21 4.90
CA ILE A 112 0.36 3.61 4.51
C ILE A 112 -0.63 4.32 5.43
N GLY A 113 -0.16 5.29 6.20
CA GLY A 113 -0.97 6.04 7.15
C GLY A 113 -2.02 6.94 6.49
N ALA A 114 -3.01 7.35 7.26
CA ALA A 114 -4.07 8.24 6.80
C ALA A 114 -3.51 9.54 6.22
N ASN A 115 -4.09 10.03 5.12
CA ASN A 115 -3.68 11.25 4.43
C ASN A 115 -2.20 11.28 3.98
N ALA A 116 -1.48 10.17 3.98
CA ALA A 116 -0.14 10.12 3.43
C ALA A 116 -0.20 10.19 1.89
N THR A 117 0.82 10.81 1.29
CA THR A 117 0.96 10.88 -0.17
C THR A 117 2.17 10.08 -0.62
N VAL A 118 1.98 9.20 -1.58
CA VAL A 118 3.06 8.44 -2.23
C VAL A 118 3.25 8.99 -3.64
N VAL A 119 4.40 9.61 -3.88
CA VAL A 119 4.79 10.12 -5.20
C VAL A 119 5.17 8.93 -6.08
N CYS A 120 4.70 8.91 -7.31
CA CYS A 120 4.94 7.82 -8.27
C CYS A 120 6.43 7.64 -8.61
N GLY A 121 6.79 6.46 -9.08
CA GLY A 121 8.17 6.10 -9.42
C GLY A 121 9.02 5.66 -8.22
N HIS A 122 8.39 5.44 -7.07
CA HIS A 122 9.07 4.98 -5.86
C HIS A 122 8.46 3.68 -5.35
N SER A 123 9.30 2.87 -4.68
CA SER A 123 8.89 1.61 -4.07
C SER A 123 8.88 1.71 -2.54
N LEU A 124 7.88 1.08 -1.95
CA LEU A 124 7.75 0.91 -0.50
C LEU A 124 8.08 -0.56 -0.19
N GLY A 125 9.15 -0.78 0.60
CA GLY A 125 9.59 -2.12 0.98
C GLY A 125 8.59 -2.85 1.87
N GLU A 126 8.75 -4.17 1.97
CA GLU A 126 7.88 -5.01 2.79
C GLU A 126 7.84 -4.54 4.24
N PHE A 127 6.68 -4.66 4.86
CA PHE A 127 6.45 -4.27 6.26
C PHE A 127 6.90 -2.86 6.65
N CYS A 128 7.17 -1.97 5.67
CA CYS A 128 7.44 -0.58 5.98
C CYS A 128 6.18 0.12 6.54
N PHE A 129 6.39 1.21 7.23
CA PHE A 129 5.31 1.99 7.81
C PHE A 129 5.46 3.47 7.46
N VAL A 130 4.54 3.97 6.66
CA VAL A 130 4.42 5.38 6.33
C VAL A 130 3.48 6.03 7.34
N GLY A 131 3.98 6.97 8.13
CA GLY A 131 3.17 7.68 9.11
C GLY A 131 2.07 8.53 8.48
N ALA A 132 1.02 8.80 9.24
CA ALA A 132 -0.09 9.63 8.77
C ALA A 132 0.40 11.01 8.32
N GLY A 133 -0.15 11.52 7.20
CA GLY A 133 0.20 12.82 6.62
C GLY A 133 1.60 12.92 6.01
N ALA A 134 2.37 11.85 5.95
CA ALA A 134 3.71 11.87 5.36
C ALA A 134 3.66 12.01 3.83
N VAL A 135 4.67 12.65 3.23
CA VAL A 135 4.84 12.73 1.78
C VAL A 135 6.09 11.94 1.39
N VAL A 136 5.88 10.77 0.81
CA VAL A 136 6.94 9.87 0.33
C VAL A 136 7.36 10.30 -1.07
N ALA A 137 8.59 10.80 -1.19
CA ALA A 137 9.20 11.23 -2.43
C ALA A 137 10.57 10.56 -2.63
N GLY A 138 10.65 9.27 -2.30
CA GLY A 138 11.84 8.42 -2.41
C GLY A 138 11.49 7.01 -1.95
N ASP A 139 12.33 6.04 -2.28
CA ASP A 139 12.12 4.66 -1.86
C ASP A 139 12.15 4.51 -0.34
N VAL A 140 11.29 3.64 0.17
CA VAL A 140 11.24 3.30 1.59
C VAL A 140 11.79 1.89 1.78
N PRO A 141 12.82 1.70 2.60
CA PRO A 141 13.38 0.36 2.82
C PRO A 141 12.38 -0.55 3.56
N ALA A 142 12.51 -1.85 3.39
CA ALA A 142 11.75 -2.84 4.14
C ALA A 142 11.85 -2.57 5.65
N TYR A 143 10.73 -2.70 6.36
CA TYR A 143 10.59 -2.40 7.79
C TYR A 143 10.86 -0.94 8.19
N GLY A 144 11.12 -0.03 7.25
CA GLY A 144 11.40 1.37 7.53
C GLY A 144 10.16 2.11 8.06
N LEU A 145 10.32 2.84 9.17
CA LEU A 145 9.34 3.81 9.66
C LEU A 145 9.68 5.19 9.12
N VAL A 146 8.82 5.73 8.27
CA VAL A 146 9.01 7.06 7.67
C VAL A 146 7.87 8.01 8.06
N VAL A 147 8.21 9.25 8.37
CA VAL A 147 7.24 10.30 8.75
C VAL A 147 7.66 11.67 8.17
N GLY A 148 6.72 12.60 8.10
CA GLY A 148 6.96 14.00 7.78
C GLY A 148 6.85 14.36 6.30
N VAL A 149 7.10 15.64 6.00
CA VAL A 149 7.02 16.25 4.66
C VAL A 149 8.30 17.05 4.41
N PRO A 150 9.21 16.55 3.53
CA PRO A 150 9.22 15.23 2.93
C PRO A 150 9.46 14.11 3.95
N ALA A 151 8.98 12.90 3.67
CA ALA A 151 9.12 11.76 4.57
C ALA A 151 10.60 11.40 4.82
N ARG A 152 10.94 11.14 6.08
CA ARG A 152 12.28 10.70 6.50
C ARG A 152 12.18 9.48 7.41
N ARG A 153 13.14 8.58 7.28
CA ARG A 153 13.19 7.41 8.16
C ARG A 153 13.57 7.84 9.58
N VAL A 154 12.71 7.48 10.53
CA VAL A 154 12.87 7.80 11.97
C VAL A 154 13.02 6.55 12.84
N GLY A 155 13.09 5.37 12.22
CA GLY A 155 13.22 4.10 12.91
C GLY A 155 12.83 2.92 12.04
N TRP A 156 12.54 1.83 12.73
CA TRP A 156 12.18 0.56 12.13
C TRP A 156 10.90 0.00 12.76
N MET A 157 10.15 -0.78 12.00
CA MET A 157 8.93 -1.45 12.43
C MET A 157 9.10 -2.97 12.41
N CYS A 158 8.50 -3.62 13.38
CA CYS A 158 8.32 -5.05 13.35
C CYS A 158 7.22 -5.42 12.33
N ARG A 159 7.25 -6.63 11.79
CA ARG A 159 6.15 -7.16 10.99
C ARG A 159 4.81 -7.23 11.73
N CYS A 160 4.81 -7.23 13.06
CA CYS A 160 3.58 -7.12 13.85
C CYS A 160 3.02 -5.70 13.97
N GLY A 161 3.71 -4.68 13.40
CA GLY A 161 3.27 -3.28 13.39
C GLY A 161 3.74 -2.45 14.58
N ILE A 162 4.61 -2.97 15.43
CA ILE A 162 5.18 -2.27 16.59
C ILE A 162 6.55 -1.69 16.24
N ARG A 163 6.83 -0.47 16.68
CA ARG A 163 8.14 0.15 16.51
C ARG A 163 9.21 -0.66 17.25
N LEU A 164 10.31 -0.96 16.56
CA LEU A 164 11.42 -1.69 17.13
C LEU A 164 12.19 -0.81 18.11
N ALA A 165 12.69 -1.45 19.18
CA ALA A 165 13.64 -0.88 20.12
C ALA A 165 15.03 -1.47 19.83
N GLY A 166 16.07 -0.66 19.96
CA GLY A 166 17.44 -1.12 19.76
C GLY A 166 18.37 0.00 19.31
N ALA A 167 19.63 -0.38 19.13
CA ALA A 167 20.70 0.49 18.64
C ALA A 167 21.83 -0.37 18.04
N GLU A 168 22.79 0.28 17.37
CA GLU A 168 24.04 -0.34 16.90
C GLU A 168 23.84 -1.59 16.03
N GLY A 169 22.78 -1.58 15.21
CA GLY A 169 22.49 -2.64 14.26
C GLY A 169 21.70 -3.84 14.81
N ALA A 170 21.39 -3.87 16.13
CA ALA A 170 20.56 -4.90 16.75
C ALA A 170 19.21 -4.32 17.20
N TRP A 171 18.11 -4.92 16.75
CA TRP A 171 16.76 -4.44 17.00
C TRP A 171 15.88 -5.58 17.51
N ILE A 172 15.00 -5.28 18.46
CA ILE A 172 14.04 -6.23 19.03
C ILE A 172 12.65 -5.62 19.09
N CYS A 173 11.65 -6.43 18.83
CA CYS A 173 10.26 -6.03 19.03
C CYS A 173 9.89 -6.18 20.51
N PRO A 174 9.48 -5.09 21.20
CA PRO A 174 9.11 -5.18 22.62
C PRO A 174 7.80 -5.94 22.85
N GLU A 175 7.00 -6.17 21.83
CA GLU A 175 5.72 -6.86 21.93
C GLU A 175 5.85 -8.36 21.63
N CYS A 176 6.40 -8.73 20.46
CA CYS A 176 6.44 -10.14 20.03
C CYS A 176 7.83 -10.79 20.18
N GLY A 177 8.86 -10.06 20.63
CA GLY A 177 10.21 -10.56 20.83
C GLY A 177 11.02 -10.82 19.55
N ALA A 178 10.45 -10.59 18.37
CA ALA A 178 11.16 -10.79 17.10
C ALA A 178 12.41 -9.92 17.03
N THR A 179 13.51 -10.51 16.56
CA THR A 179 14.81 -9.84 16.46
C THR A 179 15.19 -9.55 15.03
N TYR A 180 15.88 -8.43 14.84
CA TYR A 180 16.29 -7.94 13.52
C TYR A 180 17.72 -7.44 13.56
N ARG A 181 18.38 -7.48 12.42
CA ARG A 181 19.72 -6.90 12.24
C ARG A 181 19.69 -5.85 11.14
N GLU A 182 20.24 -4.70 11.45
CA GLU A 182 20.47 -3.63 10.48
C GLU A 182 21.90 -3.71 9.94
N ALA A 183 22.03 -3.70 8.61
CA ALA A 183 23.30 -3.60 7.92
C ALA A 183 23.12 -2.75 6.66
N HIS A 184 24.04 -1.83 6.41
CA HIS A 184 24.04 -0.97 5.21
C HIS A 184 22.71 -0.22 4.97
N GLY A 185 22.03 0.19 6.05
CA GLY A 185 20.75 0.92 5.96
C GLY A 185 19.51 0.07 5.64
N ALA A 186 19.67 -1.25 5.61
CA ALA A 186 18.59 -2.22 5.45
C ALA A 186 18.41 -3.04 6.73
N LEU A 187 17.16 -3.42 7.03
CA LEU A 187 16.81 -4.27 8.16
C LEU A 187 16.40 -5.65 7.66
N ALA A 188 16.86 -6.69 8.34
CA ALA A 188 16.43 -8.06 8.08
C ALA A 188 16.10 -8.78 9.40
N PRO A 189 15.07 -9.65 9.42
CA PRO A 189 14.80 -10.50 10.57
C PRO A 189 15.98 -11.48 10.79
N VAL A 190 16.36 -11.70 12.05
CA VAL A 190 17.40 -12.67 12.43
C VAL A 190 16.79 -14.07 12.47
N ASP A 191 15.59 -14.20 13.04
CA ASP A 191 14.85 -15.45 13.11
C ASP A 191 13.73 -15.43 12.06
N ARG A 192 13.77 -16.37 11.13
CA ARG A 192 12.64 -16.69 10.25
C ARG A 192 11.61 -17.49 11.05
N HIS A 193 10.78 -16.82 11.83
CA HIS A 193 9.53 -17.45 12.25
C HIS A 193 8.57 -17.40 11.06
N GLU A 194 8.34 -18.58 10.45
CA GLU A 194 7.29 -18.85 9.47
C GLU A 194 5.89 -18.58 10.06
#